data_023536d4dcb10ef4b35321453e7d7136
#
_entry.id   023536d4dcb10ef4b35321453e7d7136
#
_cell.length_a   1.000
_cell.length_b   1.000
_cell.length_c   1.000
_cell.angle_alpha   90.00
_cell.angle_beta   90.00
_cell.angle_gamma   90.00
#
_symmetry.space_group_name_H-M   'P 1'
#
loop_
_entity.id
_entity.type
_entity.pdbx_description
1 polymer ?
#
loop_
_entity_poly.entity_id
_entity_poly.type
_entity_poly.pdbx_seq_one_letter_code
_entity_poly.pdbx_strand_id
1 'polypeptide(L)'
;MSALEQNIEKLNGHLARFQRSGILHRIAGADHAGGGGVFETLSPVDKSTICQVARGDAGDIDKAAKAAKAAFPAWRDMPAKQRKAILIKIAEGIEARAEEIALCECWDTGQAWRFMSKAAIRGAENFRYFADQVEAARDGQHLQSATLMNITTRVPIGPVGVITPWNTPFMLSTWKIAPALAAGCTVVHKPAEASPLTARILVEIAEEAGLPPGVLNTVQGYGEDAGKALTEHADIKAIAFVGESRTGSMITKQGADTLKRTHFELGGKNPVIVFEDADLERALDAVIFMIYSINGERCTSSSRLLIHETIKDAFESRLIERVNKIKVGHPLDPATEIGPLISEEHFAKVTSYFDIAKNDGAQVAAGGEVLGDTGYFIRPTLFTQANNAMRIAQEEIFGPVLTSIPFASEDQALQIANDTPYGLTAYLWTNDLTRALRFTDKLEAGMIWVNSENVRHLPTPFGGVKASGIGRDGGDWSFEFYMEQKHIGFATGAHKISRLGV
;
A
#
# COMPACT_ATOMS: atom_id res chain seq x y z
N MET A 1 -17.37 31.99 -0.20
CA MET A 1 -16.26 31.10 -0.52
C MET A 1 -16.78 29.81 -1.10
N SER A 2 -16.20 29.36 -2.20
CA SER A 2 -16.46 28.02 -2.75
C SER A 2 -15.90 26.93 -1.79
N ALA A 3 -16.31 25.69 -2.00
CA ALA A 3 -15.79 24.57 -1.20
C ALA A 3 -14.25 24.42 -1.41
N LEU A 4 -13.76 24.67 -2.59
CA LEU A 4 -12.32 24.69 -2.89
C LEU A 4 -11.58 25.76 -2.06
N GLU A 5 -12.07 27.02 -2.05
CA GLU A 5 -11.46 28.11 -1.27
C GLU A 5 -11.44 27.79 0.23
N GLN A 6 -12.51 27.20 0.77
CA GLN A 6 -12.56 26.76 2.17
C GLN A 6 -11.53 25.68 2.47
N ASN A 7 -11.37 24.69 1.58
CA ASN A 7 -10.39 23.61 1.76
C ASN A 7 -8.96 24.15 1.67
N ILE A 8 -8.67 25.10 0.77
CA ILE A 8 -7.36 25.77 0.69
C ILE A 8 -7.06 26.56 1.97
N GLU A 9 -8.03 27.33 2.50
CA GLU A 9 -7.84 28.09 3.74
C GLU A 9 -7.51 27.15 4.91
N LYS A 10 -8.27 26.06 5.08
CA LYS A 10 -8.02 25.07 6.12
C LYS A 10 -6.64 24.40 5.95
N LEU A 11 -6.31 23.98 4.72
CA LEU A 11 -5.00 23.40 4.41
C LEU A 11 -3.87 24.35 4.81
N ASN A 12 -3.94 25.62 4.44
CA ASN A 12 -2.93 26.63 4.79
C ASN A 12 -2.74 26.74 6.32
N GLY A 13 -3.83 26.65 7.08
CA GLY A 13 -3.76 26.58 8.54
C GLY A 13 -2.96 25.38 9.05
N HIS A 14 -3.16 24.20 8.46
CA HIS A 14 -2.42 23.00 8.84
C HIS A 14 -0.96 23.01 8.36
N LEU A 15 -0.69 23.55 7.16
CA LEU A 15 0.68 23.61 6.61
C LEU A 15 1.57 24.63 7.33
N ALA A 16 1.01 25.66 7.96
CA ALA A 16 1.78 26.74 8.58
C ALA A 16 2.84 26.24 9.58
N ARG A 17 2.59 25.13 10.29
CA ARG A 17 3.57 24.53 11.20
C ARG A 17 4.71 23.87 10.46
N PHE A 18 4.44 23.16 9.38
CA PHE A 18 5.45 22.49 8.56
C PHE A 18 6.31 23.49 7.78
N GLN A 19 5.71 24.58 7.31
CA GLN A 19 6.44 25.67 6.65
C GLN A 19 7.42 26.39 7.59
N ARG A 20 7.08 26.52 8.88
CA ARG A 20 7.95 27.17 9.88
C ARG A 20 9.09 26.31 10.36
N SER A 21 8.84 25.02 10.66
CA SER A 21 9.81 24.13 11.33
C SER A 21 10.35 23.01 10.44
N GLY A 22 9.81 22.85 9.23
CA GLY A 22 10.09 21.68 8.43
C GLY A 22 9.49 20.39 9.02
N ILE A 23 9.78 19.29 8.39
CA ILE A 23 9.50 17.94 8.89
C ILE A 23 10.81 17.30 9.31
N LEU A 24 11.00 17.13 10.62
CA LEU A 24 12.16 16.48 11.21
C LEU A 24 11.91 14.98 11.39
N HIS A 25 12.98 14.21 11.61
CA HIS A 25 12.85 12.83 12.08
C HIS A 25 12.20 12.82 13.47
N ARG A 26 11.40 11.80 13.76
CA ARG A 26 10.84 11.57 15.08
C ARG A 26 11.42 10.28 15.66
N ILE A 27 12.36 10.38 16.57
CA ILE A 27 13.10 9.26 17.15
C ILE A 27 13.01 9.33 18.67
N ALA A 28 12.58 8.26 19.31
CA ALA A 28 12.42 8.16 20.76
C ALA A 28 11.61 9.30 21.38
N GLY A 29 10.58 9.80 20.67
CA GLY A 29 9.72 10.90 21.13
C GLY A 29 10.34 12.29 21.01
N ALA A 30 11.46 12.44 20.29
CA ALA A 30 12.13 13.72 20.09
C ALA A 30 12.36 14.02 18.59
N ASP A 31 12.41 15.30 18.26
CA ASP A 31 12.73 15.76 16.91
C ASP A 31 14.25 15.77 16.69
N HIS A 32 14.68 15.27 15.53
CA HIS A 32 16.08 15.23 15.13
C HIS A 32 16.24 15.79 13.71
N ALA A 33 17.25 16.61 13.50
CA ALA A 33 17.68 17.03 12.18
C ALA A 33 18.29 15.84 11.41
N GLY A 34 18.21 15.87 10.10
CA GLY A 34 18.80 14.83 9.26
C GLY A 34 20.31 14.98 9.14
N GLY A 35 21.04 13.87 9.30
CA GLY A 35 22.50 13.81 9.07
C GLY A 35 22.89 14.08 7.61
N GLY A 36 22.00 13.78 6.65
CA GLY A 36 22.14 14.07 5.23
C GLY A 36 21.70 15.47 4.80
N GLY A 37 21.33 16.36 5.74
CA GLY A 37 20.79 17.71 5.47
C GLY A 37 19.28 17.73 5.30
N VAL A 38 18.78 18.49 4.30
CA VAL A 38 17.36 18.66 4.03
C VAL A 38 17.07 18.53 2.54
N PHE A 39 15.80 18.26 2.21
CA PHE A 39 15.26 18.34 0.85
C PHE A 39 13.89 19.03 0.89
N GLU A 40 13.41 19.48 -0.25
CA GLU A 40 12.09 20.09 -0.37
C GLU A 40 11.04 19.06 -0.81
N THR A 41 9.87 19.07 -0.17
CA THR A 41 8.70 18.40 -0.74
C THR A 41 7.86 19.40 -1.52
N LEU A 42 7.38 18.99 -2.69
CA LEU A 42 6.69 19.85 -3.65
C LEU A 42 5.24 19.40 -3.83
N SER A 43 4.35 20.36 -4.03
CA SER A 43 2.98 20.04 -4.43
C SER A 43 2.91 19.69 -5.92
N PRO A 44 2.26 18.57 -6.30
CA PRO A 44 2.10 18.22 -7.71
C PRO A 44 1.11 19.14 -8.46
N VAL A 45 0.35 19.95 -7.73
CA VAL A 45 -0.69 20.84 -8.29
C VAL A 45 -0.08 22.01 -9.06
N ASP A 46 0.97 22.61 -8.47
CA ASP A 46 1.58 23.85 -8.97
C ASP A 46 3.11 23.87 -8.86
N LYS A 47 3.71 22.77 -8.41
CA LYS A 47 5.16 22.60 -8.17
C LYS A 47 5.72 23.52 -7.09
N SER A 48 4.87 24.14 -6.28
CA SER A 48 5.30 24.96 -5.16
C SER A 48 5.93 24.11 -4.03
N THR A 49 6.92 24.68 -3.36
CA THR A 49 7.51 24.07 -2.17
C THR A 49 6.50 24.06 -1.02
N ILE A 50 6.20 22.88 -0.50
CA ILE A 50 5.35 22.70 0.67
C ILE A 50 6.12 23.04 1.94
N CYS A 51 7.26 22.36 2.15
CA CYS A 51 8.16 22.61 3.26
C CYS A 51 9.53 21.92 3.07
N GLN A 52 10.47 22.24 3.98
CA GLN A 52 11.75 21.52 4.12
C GLN A 52 11.53 20.20 4.89
N VAL A 53 12.23 19.14 4.49
CA VAL A 53 12.16 17.82 5.11
C VAL A 53 13.58 17.36 5.46
N ALA A 54 13.78 16.83 6.65
CA ALA A 54 15.06 16.26 7.06
C ALA A 54 15.46 15.09 6.15
N ARG A 55 16.70 15.08 5.66
CA ARG A 55 17.26 13.97 4.90
C ARG A 55 18.05 13.07 5.85
N GLY A 56 17.51 11.87 6.08
CA GLY A 56 18.12 10.87 6.93
C GLY A 56 19.24 10.13 6.23
N ASP A 57 20.23 9.79 7.01
CA ASP A 57 21.37 8.96 6.62
C ASP A 57 21.45 7.67 7.46
N ALA A 58 22.53 6.90 7.29
CA ALA A 58 22.75 5.67 8.04
C ALA A 58 22.86 5.90 9.57
N GLY A 59 23.35 7.07 10.00
CA GLY A 59 23.47 7.44 11.40
C GLY A 59 22.10 7.69 12.05
N ASP A 60 21.17 8.29 11.32
CA ASP A 60 19.80 8.51 11.80
C ASP A 60 19.01 7.20 11.89
N ILE A 61 19.20 6.31 10.92
CA ILE A 61 18.64 4.95 10.97
C ILE A 61 19.22 4.16 12.15
N ASP A 62 20.52 4.24 12.40
CA ASP A 62 21.15 3.56 13.55
C ASP A 62 20.57 4.07 14.89
N LYS A 63 20.35 5.39 15.04
CA LYS A 63 19.68 5.97 16.21
C LYS A 63 18.25 5.44 16.37
N ALA A 64 17.47 5.43 15.30
CA ALA A 64 16.09 4.93 15.30
C ALA A 64 16.01 3.43 15.63
N ALA A 65 16.90 2.62 15.02
CA ALA A 65 16.95 1.19 15.27
C ALA A 65 17.36 0.87 16.72
N LYS A 66 18.33 1.61 17.28
CA LYS A 66 18.71 1.48 18.69
C LYS A 66 17.58 1.90 19.64
N ALA A 67 16.86 2.98 19.33
CA ALA A 67 15.68 3.40 20.09
C ALA A 67 14.58 2.33 20.07
N ALA A 68 14.29 1.78 18.88
CA ALA A 68 13.32 0.70 18.71
C ALA A 68 13.72 -0.57 19.48
N LYS A 69 15.02 -0.94 19.43
CA LYS A 69 15.57 -2.07 20.20
C LYS A 69 15.47 -1.87 21.70
N ALA A 70 15.75 -0.68 22.20
CA ALA A 70 15.69 -0.34 23.62
C ALA A 70 14.23 -0.37 24.14
N ALA A 71 13.26 0.09 23.35
CA ALA A 71 11.85 0.11 23.73
C ALA A 71 11.18 -1.28 23.60
N PHE A 72 11.74 -2.18 22.80
CA PHE A 72 11.11 -3.47 22.46
C PHE A 72 10.76 -4.33 23.66
N PRO A 73 11.62 -4.59 24.66
CA PRO A 73 11.27 -5.47 25.80
C PRO A 73 10.05 -4.97 26.57
N ALA A 74 9.98 -3.70 26.87
CA ALA A 74 8.87 -3.10 27.62
C ALA A 74 7.55 -3.16 26.80
N TRP A 75 7.61 -2.88 25.50
CA TRP A 75 6.44 -2.97 24.61
C TRP A 75 5.97 -4.41 24.39
N ARG A 76 6.90 -5.33 24.16
CA ARG A 76 6.62 -6.78 24.03
C ARG A 76 5.90 -7.32 25.26
N ASP A 77 6.37 -6.95 26.46
CA ASP A 77 5.91 -7.52 27.72
C ASP A 77 4.72 -6.72 28.31
N MET A 78 4.31 -5.62 27.68
CA MET A 78 3.12 -4.86 28.06
C MET A 78 1.87 -5.76 28.01
N PRO A 79 1.03 -5.74 29.07
CA PRO A 79 -0.22 -6.49 29.08
C PRO A 79 -1.09 -6.20 27.86
N ALA A 80 -1.65 -7.23 27.24
CA ALA A 80 -2.45 -7.12 26.00
C ALA A 80 -3.55 -6.06 26.10
N LYS A 81 -4.26 -6.01 27.23
CA LYS A 81 -5.31 -4.98 27.49
C LYS A 81 -4.79 -3.55 27.46
N GLN A 82 -3.56 -3.30 27.96
CA GLN A 82 -2.97 -1.95 27.93
C GLN A 82 -2.53 -1.58 26.52
N ARG A 83 -1.91 -2.51 25.78
CA ARG A 83 -1.51 -2.30 24.39
C ARG A 83 -2.73 -2.05 23.50
N LYS A 84 -3.81 -2.84 23.66
CA LYS A 84 -5.11 -2.62 23.00
C LYS A 84 -5.63 -1.20 23.24
N ALA A 85 -5.63 -0.73 24.50
CA ALA A 85 -6.14 0.59 24.86
C ALA A 85 -5.37 1.73 24.16
N ILE A 86 -4.04 1.60 24.01
CA ILE A 86 -3.22 2.58 23.27
C ILE A 86 -3.59 2.58 21.79
N LEU A 87 -3.71 1.39 21.16
CA LEU A 87 -4.07 1.27 19.75
C LEU A 87 -5.46 1.86 19.45
N ILE A 88 -6.43 1.67 20.33
CA ILE A 88 -7.76 2.30 20.23
C ILE A 88 -7.66 3.82 20.30
N LYS A 89 -6.86 4.37 21.24
CA LYS A 89 -6.64 5.82 21.33
C LYS A 89 -5.96 6.39 20.08
N ILE A 90 -5.06 5.62 19.43
CA ILE A 90 -4.48 6.02 18.14
C ILE A 90 -5.59 6.12 17.10
N ALA A 91 -6.50 5.13 17.01
CA ALA A 91 -7.63 5.18 16.09
C ALA A 91 -8.53 6.40 16.35
N GLU A 92 -8.84 6.70 17.59
CA GLU A 92 -9.62 7.88 18.01
C GLU A 92 -8.91 9.20 17.63
N GLY A 93 -7.60 9.28 17.83
CA GLY A 93 -6.77 10.42 17.43
C GLY A 93 -6.74 10.63 15.92
N ILE A 94 -6.69 9.53 15.13
CA ILE A 94 -6.79 9.58 13.67
C ILE A 94 -8.14 10.15 13.23
N GLU A 95 -9.24 9.67 13.82
CA GLU A 95 -10.60 10.17 13.51
C GLU A 95 -10.74 11.65 13.87
N ALA A 96 -10.20 12.08 15.01
CA ALA A 96 -10.23 13.48 15.45
C ALA A 96 -9.46 14.43 14.50
N ARG A 97 -8.41 13.95 13.81
CA ARG A 97 -7.60 14.70 12.85
C ARG A 97 -7.87 14.32 11.40
N ALA A 98 -9.02 13.70 11.09
CA ALA A 98 -9.32 13.15 9.77
C ALA A 98 -9.30 14.21 8.65
N GLU A 99 -9.80 15.42 8.90
CA GLU A 99 -9.80 16.50 7.92
C GLU A 99 -8.36 16.99 7.63
N GLU A 100 -7.54 17.18 8.65
CA GLU A 100 -6.13 17.56 8.50
C GLU A 100 -5.37 16.52 7.65
N ILE A 101 -5.53 15.24 7.98
CA ILE A 101 -4.89 14.13 7.25
C ILE A 101 -5.30 14.17 5.77
N ALA A 102 -6.61 14.29 5.49
CA ALA A 102 -7.13 14.29 4.13
C ALA A 102 -6.65 15.50 3.31
N LEU A 103 -6.65 16.70 3.89
CA LEU A 103 -6.19 17.92 3.22
C LEU A 103 -4.70 17.85 2.90
N CYS A 104 -3.88 17.42 3.87
CA CYS A 104 -2.44 17.24 3.67
C CYS A 104 -2.15 16.16 2.62
N GLU A 105 -2.87 15.03 2.65
CA GLU A 105 -2.67 13.95 1.67
C GLU A 105 -3.07 14.36 0.25
N CYS A 106 -4.16 15.14 0.07
CA CYS A 106 -4.50 15.70 -1.22
C CYS A 106 -3.41 16.63 -1.77
N TRP A 107 -2.75 17.38 -0.90
CA TRP A 107 -1.81 18.41 -1.31
C TRP A 107 -0.42 17.86 -1.66
N ASP A 108 0.08 16.88 -0.92
CA ASP A 108 1.40 16.29 -1.20
C ASP A 108 1.36 15.12 -2.19
N THR A 109 0.17 14.53 -2.43
CA THR A 109 0.04 13.42 -3.38
C THR A 109 -0.70 13.75 -4.67
N GLY A 110 -1.46 14.85 -4.70
CA GLY A 110 -2.34 15.17 -5.83
C GLY A 110 -3.64 14.36 -5.87
N GLN A 111 -3.89 13.49 -4.90
CA GLN A 111 -5.09 12.64 -4.86
C GLN A 111 -6.35 13.44 -4.53
N ALA A 112 -7.46 13.16 -5.23
CA ALA A 112 -8.70 13.91 -5.10
C ALA A 112 -9.36 13.75 -3.72
N TRP A 113 -9.83 14.87 -3.16
CA TRP A 113 -10.54 14.97 -1.88
C TRP A 113 -11.63 13.92 -1.68
N ARG A 114 -12.42 13.63 -2.72
CA ARG A 114 -13.51 12.63 -2.66
C ARG A 114 -13.06 11.24 -2.22
N PHE A 115 -11.78 10.92 -2.40
CA PHE A 115 -11.18 9.65 -1.98
C PHE A 115 -10.40 9.82 -0.67
N MET A 116 -9.60 10.88 -0.55
CA MET A 116 -8.73 11.09 0.60
C MET A 116 -9.49 11.48 1.86
N SER A 117 -10.68 12.10 1.74
CA SER A 117 -11.57 12.33 2.90
C SER A 117 -11.94 11.05 3.66
N LYS A 118 -11.76 9.88 3.06
CA LYS A 118 -12.01 8.56 3.68
C LYS A 118 -10.72 7.83 4.11
N ALA A 119 -9.54 8.36 3.78
CA ALA A 119 -8.27 7.69 4.05
C ALA A 119 -7.99 7.56 5.55
N ALA A 120 -8.24 8.62 6.31
CA ALA A 120 -8.08 8.63 7.76
C ALA A 120 -8.99 7.60 8.45
N ILE A 121 -10.27 7.52 8.04
CA ILE A 121 -11.24 6.54 8.59
C ILE A 121 -10.72 5.12 8.37
N ARG A 122 -10.26 4.80 7.15
CA ARG A 122 -9.66 3.49 6.87
C ARG A 122 -8.40 3.22 7.69
N GLY A 123 -7.59 4.25 7.94
CA GLY A 123 -6.44 4.17 8.82
C GLY A 123 -6.82 3.86 10.27
N ALA A 124 -7.86 4.50 10.79
CA ALA A 124 -8.41 4.22 12.11
C ALA A 124 -8.97 2.80 12.23
N GLU A 125 -9.69 2.32 11.18
CA GLU A 125 -10.19 0.94 11.11
C GLU A 125 -9.05 -0.10 11.19
N ASN A 126 -7.90 0.14 10.57
CA ASN A 126 -6.73 -0.73 10.70
C ASN A 126 -6.30 -0.86 12.17
N PHE A 127 -6.17 0.25 12.89
CA PHE A 127 -5.82 0.24 14.31
C PHE A 127 -6.88 -0.43 15.18
N ARG A 128 -8.18 -0.16 14.95
CA ARG A 128 -9.27 -0.81 15.70
C ARG A 128 -9.28 -2.32 15.50
N TYR A 129 -9.21 -2.75 14.24
CA TYR A 129 -9.20 -4.17 13.92
C TYR A 129 -8.06 -4.91 14.61
N PHE A 130 -6.82 -4.44 14.45
CA PHE A 130 -5.67 -5.09 15.06
C PHE A 130 -5.63 -4.92 16.59
N ALA A 131 -6.20 -3.85 17.15
CA ALA A 131 -6.39 -3.73 18.59
C ALA A 131 -7.29 -4.84 19.15
N ASP A 132 -8.35 -5.20 18.42
CA ASP A 132 -9.24 -6.30 18.84
C ASP A 132 -8.55 -7.67 18.73
N GLN A 133 -7.53 -7.83 17.90
CA GLN A 133 -6.79 -9.08 17.75
C GLN A 133 -5.60 -9.23 18.72
N VAL A 134 -5.24 -8.20 19.51
CA VAL A 134 -4.04 -8.19 20.38
C VAL A 134 -4.03 -9.38 21.36
N GLU A 135 -5.17 -9.74 21.93
CA GLU A 135 -5.26 -10.80 22.93
C GLU A 135 -5.04 -12.18 22.30
N ALA A 136 -5.58 -12.41 21.10
CA ALA A 136 -5.43 -13.65 20.34
C ALA A 136 -4.11 -13.77 19.56
N ALA A 137 -3.36 -12.68 19.39
CA ALA A 137 -2.14 -12.66 18.56
C ALA A 137 -1.09 -13.71 18.98
N ARG A 138 -1.03 -14.06 20.27
CA ARG A 138 -0.09 -15.04 20.82
C ARG A 138 -0.66 -16.45 20.93
N ASP A 139 -1.89 -16.67 20.51
CA ASP A 139 -2.54 -17.98 20.60
C ASP A 139 -1.77 -19.03 19.78
N GLY A 140 -1.77 -20.26 20.30
CA GLY A 140 -1.11 -21.38 19.69
C GLY A 140 -1.92 -22.65 19.84
N GLN A 141 -1.27 -23.79 19.59
CA GLN A 141 -1.89 -25.09 19.62
C GLN A 141 -1.38 -25.92 20.80
N HIS A 142 -2.23 -26.80 21.32
CA HIS A 142 -1.85 -27.84 22.25
C HIS A 142 -1.83 -29.18 21.48
N LEU A 143 -0.65 -29.79 21.37
CA LEU A 143 -0.40 -31.03 20.63
C LEU A 143 0.17 -32.08 21.59
N GLN A 144 -0.69 -32.91 22.13
CA GLN A 144 -0.28 -33.92 23.10
C GLN A 144 0.29 -35.18 22.43
N SER A 145 1.35 -35.71 23.00
CA SER A 145 1.87 -37.04 22.71
C SER A 145 1.86 -37.92 23.98
N ALA A 146 2.26 -39.20 23.88
CA ALA A 146 2.20 -40.15 25.00
C ALA A 146 3.00 -39.70 26.24
N THR A 147 4.12 -39.01 26.05
CA THR A 147 5.06 -38.63 27.11
C THR A 147 5.36 -37.12 27.17
N LEU A 148 4.79 -36.34 26.27
CA LEU A 148 5.03 -34.89 26.16
C LEU A 148 3.71 -34.15 25.95
N MET A 149 3.52 -33.08 26.71
CA MET A 149 2.58 -32.03 26.39
C MET A 149 3.32 -30.96 25.58
N ASN A 150 2.96 -30.83 24.29
CA ASN A 150 3.57 -29.90 23.40
C ASN A 150 2.64 -28.67 23.24
N ILE A 151 3.18 -27.47 23.43
CA ILE A 151 2.46 -26.20 23.27
C ILE A 151 3.20 -25.39 22.23
N THR A 152 2.46 -24.81 21.30
CA THR A 152 2.99 -23.73 20.44
C THR A 152 2.53 -22.38 20.98
N THR A 153 3.33 -21.36 20.80
CA THR A 153 2.99 -19.96 21.08
C THR A 153 3.69 -19.05 20.08
N ARG A 154 3.17 -17.83 19.93
CA ARG A 154 3.79 -16.81 19.07
C ARG A 154 4.48 -15.76 19.94
N VAL A 155 5.63 -15.27 19.48
CA VAL A 155 6.36 -14.16 20.09
C VAL A 155 6.71 -13.12 19.04
N PRO A 156 6.62 -11.80 19.34
CA PRO A 156 7.01 -10.78 18.39
C PRO A 156 8.50 -10.86 18.03
N ILE A 157 8.82 -10.63 16.76
CA ILE A 157 10.17 -10.86 16.22
C ILE A 157 11.19 -9.80 16.63
N GLY A 158 10.75 -8.61 17.07
CA GLY A 158 11.65 -7.52 17.47
C GLY A 158 11.35 -6.21 16.76
N PRO A 159 12.36 -5.32 16.62
CA PRO A 159 12.26 -4.13 15.82
C PRO A 159 12.06 -4.46 14.34
N VAL A 160 11.14 -3.77 13.67
CA VAL A 160 10.84 -3.96 12.24
C VAL A 160 10.95 -2.66 11.47
N GLY A 161 11.42 -2.74 10.23
CA GLY A 161 11.39 -1.63 9.29
C GLY A 161 10.07 -1.63 8.51
N VAL A 162 9.45 -0.47 8.40
CA VAL A 162 8.26 -0.25 7.57
C VAL A 162 8.60 0.81 6.55
N ILE A 163 8.52 0.47 5.27
CA ILE A 163 8.78 1.39 4.16
C ILE A 163 7.51 1.51 3.34
N THR A 164 6.94 2.72 3.25
CA THR A 164 5.65 2.96 2.63
C THR A 164 5.75 3.89 1.42
N PRO A 165 4.91 3.68 0.39
CA PRO A 165 4.92 4.46 -0.82
C PRO A 165 4.10 5.76 -0.67
N TRP A 166 4.07 6.51 -1.75
CA TRP A 166 3.47 7.84 -1.83
C TRP A 166 2.01 7.88 -2.31
N ASN A 167 1.46 6.80 -2.85
CA ASN A 167 0.17 6.85 -3.55
C ASN A 167 -1.07 6.93 -2.63
N THR A 168 -1.03 6.30 -1.46
CA THR A 168 -2.01 6.46 -0.37
C THR A 168 -1.26 6.33 0.96
N PRO A 169 -0.37 7.31 1.26
CA PRO A 169 0.67 7.18 2.28
C PRO A 169 0.13 6.94 3.68
N PHE A 170 -0.94 7.63 4.08
CA PHE A 170 -1.53 7.46 5.40
C PHE A 170 -2.12 6.06 5.58
N MET A 171 -2.96 5.63 4.66
CA MET A 171 -3.63 4.33 4.74
C MET A 171 -2.63 3.17 4.72
N LEU A 172 -1.60 3.22 3.85
CA LEU A 172 -0.59 2.17 3.75
C LEU A 172 0.38 2.17 4.94
N SER A 173 0.69 3.33 5.53
CA SER A 173 1.44 3.40 6.78
C SER A 173 0.69 2.72 7.92
N THR A 174 -0.58 3.05 8.13
CA THR A 174 -1.41 2.41 9.17
C THR A 174 -1.59 0.91 8.93
N TRP A 175 -1.67 0.49 7.68
CA TRP A 175 -1.81 -0.91 7.28
C TRP A 175 -0.62 -1.80 7.69
N LYS A 176 0.59 -1.25 7.68
CA LYS A 176 1.81 -1.97 8.08
C LYS A 176 2.16 -1.76 9.56
N ILE A 177 1.89 -0.56 10.09
CA ILE A 177 2.26 -0.20 11.47
C ILE A 177 1.29 -0.81 12.50
N ALA A 178 -0.02 -0.78 12.25
CA ALA A 178 -1.00 -1.27 13.21
C ALA A 178 -0.79 -2.76 13.59
N PRO A 179 -0.66 -3.72 12.65
CA PRO A 179 -0.39 -5.11 12.99
C PRO A 179 0.97 -5.32 13.64
N ALA A 180 2.02 -4.57 13.26
CA ALA A 180 3.34 -4.65 13.89
C ALA A 180 3.26 -4.26 15.37
N LEU A 181 2.61 -3.14 15.69
CA LEU A 181 2.42 -2.69 17.07
C LEU A 181 1.51 -3.64 17.85
N ALA A 182 0.44 -4.15 17.25
CA ALA A 182 -0.46 -5.13 17.85
C ALA A 182 0.25 -6.43 18.21
N ALA A 183 1.13 -6.91 17.34
CA ALA A 183 1.99 -8.08 17.58
C ALA A 183 2.94 -7.87 18.78
N GLY A 184 3.29 -6.61 19.10
CA GLY A 184 4.26 -6.25 20.13
C GLY A 184 5.65 -5.96 19.57
N CYS A 185 5.79 -5.76 18.25
CA CYS A 185 6.99 -5.25 17.60
C CYS A 185 7.15 -3.75 17.81
N THR A 186 8.38 -3.24 17.73
CA THR A 186 8.68 -1.83 17.60
C THR A 186 9.01 -1.50 16.16
N VAL A 187 8.79 -0.26 15.74
CA VAL A 187 8.80 0.14 14.32
C VAL A 187 9.78 1.27 14.06
N VAL A 188 10.55 1.13 12.99
CA VAL A 188 11.23 2.24 12.31
C VAL A 188 10.55 2.43 10.96
N HIS A 189 9.82 3.53 10.82
CA HIS A 189 9.05 3.89 9.64
C HIS A 189 9.84 4.83 8.74
N LYS A 190 10.02 4.45 7.48
CA LYS A 190 10.53 5.31 6.43
C LYS A 190 9.42 5.57 5.40
N PRO A 191 8.74 6.71 5.43
CA PRO A 191 7.76 7.07 4.40
C PRO A 191 8.44 7.46 3.09
N ALA A 192 7.69 7.51 2.01
CA ALA A 192 8.16 8.05 0.73
C ALA A 192 8.52 9.54 0.87
N GLU A 193 9.60 9.96 0.22
CA GLU A 193 10.07 11.34 0.19
C GLU A 193 9.08 12.32 -0.44
N ALA A 194 8.28 11.84 -1.40
CA ALA A 194 7.27 12.65 -2.08
C ALA A 194 5.99 12.91 -1.26
N SER A 195 5.78 12.21 -0.12
CA SER A 195 4.56 12.35 0.69
C SER A 195 4.82 12.21 2.19
N PRO A 196 5.61 13.11 2.79
CA PRO A 196 6.05 13.00 4.18
C PRO A 196 5.04 13.51 5.22
N LEU A 197 4.06 14.34 4.82
CA LEU A 197 3.19 15.07 5.74
C LEU A 197 2.41 14.15 6.68
N THR A 198 1.72 13.18 6.13
CA THR A 198 0.82 12.32 6.90
C THR A 198 1.56 11.30 7.77
N ALA A 199 2.79 10.93 7.42
CA ALA A 199 3.65 10.12 8.28
C ALA A 199 4.06 10.87 9.56
N ARG A 200 4.31 12.19 9.47
CA ARG A 200 4.55 13.05 10.63
C ARG A 200 3.31 13.16 11.49
N ILE A 201 2.14 13.35 10.89
CA ILE A 201 0.87 13.43 11.63
C ILE A 201 0.60 12.11 12.38
N LEU A 202 0.86 10.97 11.77
CA LEU A 202 0.63 9.65 12.39
C LEU A 202 1.48 9.43 13.64
N VAL A 203 2.77 9.78 13.62
CA VAL A 203 3.63 9.58 14.79
C VAL A 203 3.24 10.52 15.92
N GLU A 204 2.82 11.75 15.64
CA GLU A 204 2.29 12.69 16.64
C GLU A 204 1.03 12.12 17.32
N ILE A 205 0.06 11.64 16.53
CA ILE A 205 -1.16 11.00 17.05
C ILE A 205 -0.80 9.81 17.95
N ALA A 206 0.16 8.99 17.53
CA ALA A 206 0.57 7.83 18.32
C ALA A 206 1.17 8.22 19.67
N GLU A 207 1.98 9.27 19.72
CA GLU A 207 2.56 9.79 20.97
C GLU A 207 1.49 10.42 21.86
N GLU A 208 0.57 11.22 21.31
CA GLU A 208 -0.57 11.80 22.03
C GLU A 208 -1.49 10.71 22.62
N ALA A 209 -1.61 9.57 21.95
CA ALA A 209 -2.34 8.40 22.44
C ALA A 209 -1.63 7.65 23.58
N GLY A 210 -0.39 8.03 23.92
CA GLY A 210 0.41 7.43 24.97
C GLY A 210 1.27 6.26 24.53
N LEU A 211 1.59 6.15 23.21
CA LEU A 211 2.57 5.19 22.73
C LEU A 211 3.95 5.51 23.34
N PRO A 212 4.64 4.55 23.99
CA PRO A 212 5.91 4.82 24.63
C PRO A 212 6.99 5.29 23.65
N PRO A 213 7.87 6.23 24.02
CA PRO A 213 8.98 6.66 23.20
C PRO A 213 9.82 5.49 22.66
N GLY A 214 10.19 5.53 21.39
CA GLY A 214 10.97 4.50 20.73
C GLY A 214 10.16 3.32 20.17
N VAL A 215 8.88 3.17 20.52
CA VAL A 215 8.03 2.10 19.97
C VAL A 215 7.69 2.35 18.50
N LEU A 216 7.44 3.60 18.12
CA LEU A 216 7.33 4.05 16.73
C LEU A 216 8.32 5.19 16.50
N ASN A 217 9.19 5.02 15.51
CA ASN A 217 10.18 6.03 15.11
C ASN A 217 9.97 6.32 13.62
N THR A 218 10.06 7.57 13.19
CA THR A 218 9.94 7.95 11.79
C THR A 218 11.19 8.65 11.31
N VAL A 219 11.83 8.11 10.28
CA VAL A 219 13.01 8.68 9.63
C VAL A 219 12.65 9.04 8.19
N GLN A 220 12.72 10.33 7.88
CA GLN A 220 12.53 10.86 6.52
C GLN A 220 13.79 10.63 5.68
N GLY A 221 13.68 10.64 4.35
CA GLY A 221 14.83 10.53 3.47
C GLY A 221 14.61 9.64 2.26
N TYR A 222 15.62 9.57 1.41
CA TYR A 222 15.57 8.83 0.15
C TYR A 222 15.75 7.32 0.33
N GLY A 223 15.30 6.57 -0.69
CA GLY A 223 15.40 5.12 -0.71
C GLY A 223 16.84 4.61 -0.70
N GLU A 224 17.73 5.27 -1.46
CA GLU A 224 19.14 4.93 -1.58
C GLU A 224 19.99 5.22 -0.32
N ASP A 225 19.56 6.15 0.52
CA ASP A 225 20.24 6.53 1.76
C ASP A 225 19.58 5.83 2.97
N ALA A 226 18.52 6.46 3.52
CA ALA A 226 17.82 5.97 4.71
C ALA A 226 17.14 4.61 4.48
N GLY A 227 16.54 4.39 3.28
CA GLY A 227 15.89 3.12 2.95
C GLY A 227 16.89 1.96 2.95
N LYS A 228 18.02 2.11 2.25
CA LYS A 228 19.07 1.09 2.20
C LYS A 228 19.66 0.83 3.60
N ALA A 229 19.98 1.88 4.34
CA ALA A 229 20.49 1.74 5.70
C ALA A 229 19.54 0.96 6.61
N LEU A 230 18.21 1.19 6.48
CA LEU A 230 17.18 0.48 7.25
C LEU A 230 17.14 -1.01 6.86
N THR A 231 17.22 -1.32 5.58
CA THR A 231 17.15 -2.71 5.09
C THR A 231 18.40 -3.53 5.41
N GLU A 232 19.56 -2.89 5.54
CA GLU A 232 20.82 -3.54 5.91
C GLU A 232 21.04 -3.61 7.43
N HIS A 233 20.29 -2.86 8.26
CA HIS A 233 20.56 -2.72 9.68
C HIS A 233 20.35 -4.03 10.46
N ALA A 234 21.37 -4.46 11.23
CA ALA A 234 21.38 -5.76 11.93
C ALA A 234 20.32 -5.90 13.05
N ASP A 235 19.95 -4.79 13.71
CA ASP A 235 18.95 -4.81 14.77
C ASP A 235 17.51 -4.86 14.25
N ILE A 236 17.28 -4.55 12.97
CA ILE A 236 15.97 -4.67 12.32
C ILE A 236 15.77 -6.12 11.86
N LYS A 237 14.70 -6.76 12.31
CA LYS A 237 14.47 -8.19 12.12
C LYS A 237 13.65 -8.52 10.87
N ALA A 238 12.81 -7.57 10.43
CA ALA A 238 12.00 -7.72 9.23
C ALA A 238 11.78 -6.38 8.53
N ILE A 239 11.49 -6.45 7.23
CA ILE A 239 11.08 -5.30 6.42
C ILE A 239 9.69 -5.56 5.84
N ALA A 240 8.73 -4.71 6.19
CA ALA A 240 7.45 -4.59 5.51
C ALA A 240 7.55 -3.46 4.48
N PHE A 241 7.40 -3.78 3.22
CA PHE A 241 7.56 -2.84 2.11
C PHE A 241 6.35 -2.86 1.17
N VAL A 242 5.94 -1.67 0.76
CA VAL A 242 4.98 -1.48 -0.32
C VAL A 242 5.62 -0.60 -1.39
N GLY A 243 5.65 -1.05 -2.64
CA GLY A 243 6.26 -0.29 -3.74
C GLY A 243 6.50 -1.12 -5.01
N GLU A 244 7.57 -0.82 -5.73
CA GLU A 244 7.91 -1.51 -6.99
C GLU A 244 8.61 -2.86 -6.77
N SER A 245 8.37 -3.81 -7.69
CA SER A 245 8.98 -5.15 -7.67
C SER A 245 10.52 -5.10 -7.72
N ARG A 246 11.08 -4.17 -8.48
CA ARG A 246 12.54 -3.94 -8.55
C ARG A 246 13.12 -3.58 -7.18
N THR A 247 12.46 -2.68 -6.45
CA THR A 247 12.87 -2.27 -5.11
C THR A 247 12.72 -3.42 -4.11
N GLY A 248 11.64 -4.21 -4.18
CA GLY A 248 11.47 -5.42 -3.36
C GLY A 248 12.62 -6.42 -3.55
N SER A 249 13.04 -6.64 -4.79
CA SER A 249 14.22 -7.47 -5.11
C SER A 249 15.51 -6.92 -4.50
N MET A 250 15.72 -5.59 -4.54
CA MET A 250 16.88 -4.96 -3.90
C MET A 250 16.87 -5.12 -2.39
N ILE A 251 15.72 -4.91 -1.74
CA ILE A 251 15.55 -5.08 -0.29
C ILE A 251 15.87 -6.52 0.13
N THR A 252 15.42 -7.51 -0.63
CA THR A 252 15.76 -8.92 -0.37
C THR A 252 17.26 -9.16 -0.38
N LYS A 253 17.98 -8.62 -1.37
CA LYS A 253 19.45 -8.72 -1.46
C LYS A 253 20.14 -8.03 -0.29
N GLN A 254 19.70 -6.84 0.08
CA GLN A 254 20.25 -6.05 1.19
C GLN A 254 20.05 -6.71 2.55
N GLY A 255 18.91 -7.40 2.74
CA GLY A 255 18.59 -8.10 3.99
C GLY A 255 19.20 -9.50 4.13
N ALA A 256 19.82 -10.05 3.06
CA ALA A 256 20.23 -11.46 3.01
C ALA A 256 21.28 -11.83 4.08
N ASP A 257 22.28 -10.99 4.31
CA ASP A 257 23.35 -11.26 5.28
C ASP A 257 22.87 -11.37 6.74
N THR A 258 21.72 -10.80 7.04
CA THR A 258 21.11 -10.85 8.37
C THR A 258 19.90 -11.78 8.43
N LEU A 259 19.64 -12.57 7.38
CA LEU A 259 18.46 -13.44 7.23
C LEU A 259 17.15 -12.70 7.54
N LYS A 260 17.06 -11.47 7.07
CA LYS A 260 15.95 -10.56 7.37
C LYS A 260 14.67 -11.06 6.73
N ARG A 261 13.61 -11.18 7.52
CA ARG A 261 12.30 -11.52 7.01
C ARG A 261 11.75 -10.35 6.17
N THR A 262 11.17 -10.66 5.03
CA THR A 262 10.58 -9.65 4.14
C THR A 262 9.11 -9.96 3.85
N HIS A 263 8.30 -8.89 3.81
CA HIS A 263 6.93 -8.92 3.37
C HIS A 263 6.72 -7.80 2.35
N PHE A 264 6.25 -8.16 1.17
CA PHE A 264 6.16 -7.25 0.03
C PHE A 264 4.76 -7.20 -0.55
N GLU A 265 4.22 -5.98 -0.67
CA GLU A 265 3.08 -5.62 -1.49
C GLU A 265 3.58 -4.79 -2.65
N LEU A 266 3.56 -5.36 -3.85
CA LEU A 266 4.23 -4.78 -5.01
C LEU A 266 3.22 -4.45 -6.12
N GLY A 267 3.76 -4.05 -7.27
CA GLY A 267 2.98 -3.64 -8.42
C GLY A 267 2.11 -4.72 -9.03
N GLY A 268 1.26 -4.32 -9.96
CA GLY A 268 0.35 -5.21 -10.67
C GLY A 268 0.03 -4.74 -12.08
N LYS A 269 -0.35 -5.68 -12.94
CA LYS A 269 -0.95 -5.43 -14.25
C LYS A 269 -2.29 -6.14 -14.32
N ASN A 270 -3.18 -5.73 -13.43
CA ASN A 270 -4.37 -6.48 -13.06
C ASN A 270 -5.40 -6.53 -14.19
N PRO A 271 -5.92 -7.70 -14.56
CA PRO A 271 -7.00 -7.82 -15.52
C PRO A 271 -8.36 -7.56 -14.88
N VAL A 272 -9.23 -6.83 -15.58
CA VAL A 272 -10.67 -6.90 -15.43
C VAL A 272 -11.23 -7.63 -16.65
N ILE A 273 -11.89 -8.75 -16.40
CA ILE A 273 -12.33 -9.68 -17.44
C ILE A 273 -13.86 -9.60 -17.52
N VAL A 274 -14.40 -9.22 -18.69
CA VAL A 274 -15.83 -9.01 -18.90
C VAL A 274 -16.34 -9.97 -19.95
N PHE A 275 -17.12 -10.95 -19.55
CA PHE A 275 -17.79 -11.89 -20.41
C PHE A 275 -19.11 -11.33 -20.94
N GLU A 276 -19.63 -11.93 -22.02
CA GLU A 276 -20.83 -11.53 -22.74
C GLU A 276 -22.12 -11.58 -21.91
N ASP A 277 -22.13 -12.44 -20.89
CA ASP A 277 -23.27 -12.65 -19.98
C ASP A 277 -23.25 -11.77 -18.72
N ALA A 278 -22.24 -10.90 -18.58
CA ALA A 278 -22.08 -10.04 -17.41
C ALA A 278 -23.18 -8.96 -17.29
N ASP A 279 -23.39 -8.45 -16.07
CA ASP A 279 -24.08 -7.18 -15.87
C ASP A 279 -23.19 -6.03 -16.37
N LEU A 280 -23.40 -5.66 -17.64
CA LEU A 280 -22.53 -4.71 -18.36
C LEU A 280 -22.55 -3.29 -17.77
N GLU A 281 -23.67 -2.89 -17.12
CA GLU A 281 -23.75 -1.57 -16.45
C GLU A 281 -22.82 -1.50 -15.26
N ARG A 282 -22.94 -2.48 -14.38
CA ARG A 282 -22.07 -2.57 -13.18
C ARG A 282 -20.62 -2.84 -13.54
N ALA A 283 -20.39 -3.67 -14.57
CA ALA A 283 -19.03 -3.92 -15.04
C ALA A 283 -18.38 -2.64 -15.57
N LEU A 284 -19.11 -1.82 -16.33
CA LEU A 284 -18.62 -0.54 -16.84
C LEU A 284 -18.27 0.44 -15.70
N ASP A 285 -19.14 0.57 -14.69
CA ASP A 285 -18.88 1.40 -13.52
C ASP A 285 -17.63 0.93 -12.77
N ALA A 286 -17.48 -0.37 -12.55
CA ALA A 286 -16.32 -0.94 -11.88
C ALA A 286 -15.02 -0.76 -12.69
N VAL A 287 -15.04 -0.98 -14.00
CA VAL A 287 -13.90 -0.75 -14.89
C VAL A 287 -13.41 0.69 -14.76
N ILE A 288 -14.31 1.67 -14.87
CA ILE A 288 -13.99 3.09 -14.77
C ILE A 288 -13.44 3.43 -13.38
N PHE A 289 -14.16 3.01 -12.34
CA PHE A 289 -13.76 3.30 -10.96
C PHE A 289 -12.38 2.70 -10.62
N MET A 290 -12.12 1.46 -11.01
CA MET A 290 -10.92 0.75 -10.61
C MET A 290 -9.65 1.26 -11.26
N ILE A 291 -9.73 1.85 -12.45
CA ILE A 291 -8.53 2.38 -13.13
C ILE A 291 -8.38 3.90 -12.97
N TYR A 292 -9.47 4.66 -12.93
CA TYR A 292 -9.36 6.12 -12.94
C TYR A 292 -9.46 6.76 -11.55
N SER A 293 -10.05 6.08 -10.54
CA SER A 293 -10.00 6.60 -9.17
C SER A 293 -8.58 6.57 -8.61
N ILE A 294 -8.30 7.50 -7.67
CA ILE A 294 -6.96 7.64 -7.08
C ILE A 294 -5.90 7.87 -8.19
N ASN A 295 -6.24 8.68 -9.19
CA ASN A 295 -5.39 9.03 -10.34
C ASN A 295 -4.83 7.81 -11.11
N GLY A 296 -5.43 6.62 -10.97
CA GLY A 296 -4.84 5.36 -11.46
C GLY A 296 -3.58 4.90 -10.72
N GLU A 297 -3.15 5.66 -9.72
CA GLU A 297 -1.95 5.44 -8.90
C GLU A 297 -2.23 4.46 -7.76
N ARG A 298 -2.74 3.28 -8.10
CA ARG A 298 -3.12 2.23 -7.16
C ARG A 298 -2.63 0.86 -7.65
N CYS A 299 -1.95 0.10 -6.80
CA CYS A 299 -1.44 -1.24 -7.13
C CYS A 299 -2.54 -2.22 -7.57
N THR A 300 -3.77 -2.05 -7.05
CA THR A 300 -4.93 -2.86 -7.40
C THR A 300 -5.73 -2.32 -8.59
N SER A 301 -5.27 -1.27 -9.29
CA SER A 301 -5.94 -0.74 -10.49
C SER A 301 -6.10 -1.81 -11.57
N SER A 302 -7.30 -1.91 -12.16
CA SER A 302 -7.58 -2.82 -13.27
C SER A 302 -7.12 -2.21 -14.60
N SER A 303 -5.82 -2.24 -14.84
CA SER A 303 -5.18 -1.54 -15.97
C SER A 303 -5.28 -2.26 -17.32
N ARG A 304 -5.74 -3.54 -17.34
CA ARG A 304 -6.07 -4.30 -18.53
C ARG A 304 -7.54 -4.68 -18.54
N LEU A 305 -8.32 -4.15 -19.48
CA LEU A 305 -9.68 -4.63 -19.76
C LEU A 305 -9.58 -5.78 -20.75
N LEU A 306 -9.89 -6.99 -20.32
CA LEU A 306 -10.10 -8.14 -21.20
C LEU A 306 -11.59 -8.24 -21.46
N ILE A 307 -12.01 -8.08 -22.72
CA ILE A 307 -13.41 -7.98 -23.09
C ILE A 307 -13.80 -9.00 -24.17
N HIS A 308 -14.91 -9.71 -23.95
CA HIS A 308 -15.41 -10.66 -24.94
C HIS A 308 -15.75 -9.94 -26.27
N GLU A 309 -15.28 -10.46 -27.40
CA GLU A 309 -15.35 -9.79 -28.70
C GLU A 309 -16.77 -9.40 -29.10
N THR A 310 -17.79 -10.19 -28.73
CA THR A 310 -19.19 -9.93 -29.09
C THR A 310 -19.81 -8.69 -28.48
N ILE A 311 -19.27 -8.24 -27.34
CA ILE A 311 -19.76 -7.04 -26.62
C ILE A 311 -18.79 -5.85 -26.71
N LYS A 312 -17.60 -6.06 -27.26
CA LYS A 312 -16.49 -5.12 -27.27
C LYS A 312 -16.89 -3.74 -27.78
N ASP A 313 -17.42 -3.66 -29.00
CA ASP A 313 -17.64 -2.37 -29.67
C ASP A 313 -18.68 -1.51 -28.92
N ALA A 314 -19.76 -2.13 -28.43
CA ALA A 314 -20.80 -1.47 -27.66
C ALA A 314 -20.27 -1.01 -26.29
N PHE A 315 -19.46 -1.83 -25.63
CA PHE A 315 -18.87 -1.53 -24.32
C PHE A 315 -17.82 -0.42 -24.42
N GLU A 316 -16.88 -0.52 -25.38
CA GLU A 316 -15.84 0.49 -25.61
C GLU A 316 -16.45 1.85 -25.98
N SER A 317 -17.50 1.89 -26.82
CA SER A 317 -18.19 3.16 -27.15
C SER A 317 -18.71 3.87 -25.90
N ARG A 318 -19.33 3.15 -24.99
CA ARG A 318 -19.83 3.69 -23.71
C ARG A 318 -18.71 4.06 -22.76
N LEU A 319 -17.65 3.26 -22.74
CA LEU A 319 -16.45 3.54 -21.94
C LEU A 319 -15.80 4.85 -22.37
N ILE A 320 -15.60 5.06 -23.69
CA ILE A 320 -15.07 6.30 -24.26
C ILE A 320 -15.93 7.50 -23.85
N GLU A 321 -17.24 7.41 -23.99
CA GLU A 321 -18.16 8.49 -23.59
C GLU A 321 -17.99 8.87 -22.11
N ARG A 322 -17.89 7.87 -21.23
CA ARG A 322 -17.74 8.07 -19.78
C ARG A 322 -16.37 8.63 -19.41
N VAL A 323 -15.29 8.09 -20.00
CA VAL A 323 -13.90 8.53 -19.76
C VAL A 323 -13.72 10.01 -20.13
N ASN A 324 -14.29 10.45 -21.24
CA ASN A 324 -14.24 11.85 -21.68
C ASN A 324 -15.00 12.83 -20.75
N LYS A 325 -15.89 12.33 -19.90
CA LYS A 325 -16.64 13.15 -18.93
C LYS A 325 -15.97 13.23 -17.55
N ILE A 326 -14.91 12.46 -17.29
CA ILE A 326 -14.20 12.48 -16.02
C ILE A 326 -13.57 13.86 -15.79
N LYS A 327 -13.83 14.42 -14.61
CA LYS A 327 -13.36 15.75 -14.23
C LYS A 327 -11.95 15.70 -13.68
N VAL A 328 -11.00 16.21 -14.44
CA VAL A 328 -9.63 16.46 -14.00
C VAL A 328 -9.53 17.86 -13.43
N GLY A 329 -8.91 18.04 -12.27
CA GLY A 329 -8.82 19.36 -11.65
C GLY A 329 -8.06 19.40 -10.33
N HIS A 330 -8.21 20.49 -9.61
CA HIS A 330 -7.56 20.72 -8.33
C HIS A 330 -7.99 19.68 -7.29
N PRO A 331 -7.06 18.95 -6.61
CA PRO A 331 -7.40 17.82 -5.74
C PRO A 331 -8.28 18.18 -4.54
N LEU A 332 -8.20 19.43 -4.05
CA LEU A 332 -9.03 19.93 -2.95
C LEU A 332 -10.46 20.34 -3.36
N ASP A 333 -10.77 20.35 -4.67
CA ASP A 333 -12.14 20.57 -5.12
C ASP A 333 -12.96 19.28 -4.99
N PRO A 334 -14.06 19.27 -4.20
CA PRO A 334 -14.91 18.08 -4.08
C PRO A 334 -15.50 17.56 -5.40
N ALA A 335 -15.57 18.42 -6.44
CA ALA A 335 -16.06 18.03 -7.76
C ALA A 335 -14.99 17.28 -8.59
N THR A 336 -13.72 17.39 -8.24
CA THR A 336 -12.62 16.73 -8.96
C THR A 336 -12.69 15.22 -8.78
N GLU A 337 -12.45 14.49 -9.87
CA GLU A 337 -12.39 13.02 -9.90
C GLU A 337 -10.95 12.51 -10.05
N ILE A 338 -10.12 13.23 -10.77
CA ILE A 338 -8.69 12.96 -10.96
C ILE A 338 -7.91 14.24 -10.71
N GLY A 339 -6.91 14.18 -9.87
CA GLY A 339 -5.94 15.25 -9.64
C GLY A 339 -4.68 15.07 -10.49
N PRO A 340 -3.59 15.81 -10.18
CA PRO A 340 -2.30 15.67 -10.86
C PRO A 340 -1.60 14.38 -10.42
N LEU A 341 -0.68 13.86 -11.25
CA LEU A 341 0.27 12.82 -10.88
C LEU A 341 1.28 13.36 -9.86
N ILE A 342 1.82 12.49 -9.03
CA ILE A 342 2.59 12.87 -7.82
C ILE A 342 3.85 13.70 -8.09
N SER A 343 4.59 13.46 -9.17
CA SER A 343 5.91 14.06 -9.40
C SER A 343 6.26 14.19 -10.88
N GLU A 344 7.29 14.98 -11.17
CA GLU A 344 7.81 15.15 -12.52
C GLU A 344 8.30 13.83 -13.13
N GLU A 345 9.06 13.05 -12.36
CA GLU A 345 9.57 11.75 -12.81
C GLU A 345 8.42 10.81 -13.16
N HIS A 346 7.42 10.72 -12.28
CA HIS A 346 6.26 9.86 -12.51
C HIS A 346 5.40 10.36 -13.68
N PHE A 347 5.21 11.66 -13.81
CA PHE A 347 4.53 12.30 -14.94
C PHE A 347 5.23 11.97 -16.26
N ALA A 348 6.58 12.11 -16.31
CA ALA A 348 7.36 11.78 -17.50
C ALA A 348 7.25 10.28 -17.83
N LYS A 349 7.29 9.38 -16.82
CA LYS A 349 7.05 7.94 -16.98
C LYS A 349 5.69 7.68 -17.63
N VAL A 350 4.60 8.20 -17.06
CA VAL A 350 3.24 7.93 -17.55
C VAL A 350 3.02 8.48 -18.97
N THR A 351 3.45 9.71 -19.22
CA THR A 351 3.28 10.35 -20.55
C THR A 351 4.11 9.67 -21.65
N SER A 352 5.26 9.08 -21.32
CA SER A 352 6.06 8.30 -22.29
C SER A 352 5.27 7.13 -22.90
N TYR A 353 4.31 6.58 -22.19
CA TYR A 353 3.47 5.48 -22.70
C TYR A 353 2.47 5.92 -23.79
N PHE A 354 2.23 7.22 -23.96
CA PHE A 354 1.40 7.70 -25.08
C PHE A 354 2.08 7.47 -26.44
N ASP A 355 3.38 7.71 -26.51
CA ASP A 355 4.17 7.41 -27.70
C ASP A 355 4.50 5.93 -27.85
N ILE A 356 4.78 5.24 -26.76
CA ILE A 356 4.99 3.79 -26.74
C ILE A 356 3.77 3.08 -27.31
N ALA A 357 2.55 3.44 -26.88
CA ALA A 357 1.32 2.85 -27.36
C ALA A 357 1.14 3.04 -28.89
N LYS A 358 1.38 4.25 -29.38
CA LYS A 358 1.32 4.55 -30.82
C LYS A 358 2.34 3.74 -31.61
N ASN A 359 3.57 3.65 -31.12
CA ASN A 359 4.64 2.91 -31.78
C ASN A 359 4.37 1.40 -31.79
N ASP A 360 3.72 0.86 -30.75
CA ASP A 360 3.28 -0.54 -30.68
C ASP A 360 2.05 -0.81 -31.54
N GLY A 361 1.41 0.23 -32.10
CA GLY A 361 0.24 0.12 -33.00
C GLY A 361 -1.12 0.16 -32.28
N ALA A 362 -1.17 0.52 -31.01
CA ALA A 362 -2.44 0.74 -30.29
C ALA A 362 -3.08 2.06 -30.70
N GLN A 363 -4.42 2.13 -30.61
CA GLN A 363 -5.18 3.34 -30.88
C GLN A 363 -5.49 4.08 -29.57
N VAL A 364 -5.26 5.39 -29.52
CA VAL A 364 -5.76 6.25 -28.45
C VAL A 364 -7.24 6.51 -28.70
N ALA A 365 -8.11 5.90 -27.93
CA ALA A 365 -9.57 6.06 -28.07
C ALA A 365 -10.11 7.20 -27.21
N ALA A 366 -9.43 7.53 -26.11
CA ALA A 366 -9.70 8.70 -25.28
C ALA A 366 -8.41 9.17 -24.59
N GLY A 367 -8.30 10.44 -24.27
CA GLY A 367 -7.15 11.04 -23.59
C GLY A 367 -5.86 11.03 -24.41
N GLY A 368 -4.75 10.60 -23.80
CA GLY A 368 -3.44 10.56 -24.43
C GLY A 368 -2.78 11.93 -24.56
N GLU A 369 -3.16 12.88 -23.69
CA GLU A 369 -2.65 14.26 -23.71
C GLU A 369 -2.43 14.82 -22.31
N VAL A 370 -1.52 15.78 -22.22
CA VAL A 370 -1.22 16.57 -21.03
C VAL A 370 -2.21 17.74 -20.94
N LEU A 371 -2.58 18.13 -19.72
CA LEU A 371 -3.47 19.25 -19.45
C LEU A 371 -2.71 20.39 -18.74
N GLY A 372 -2.71 21.57 -19.35
CA GLY A 372 -2.05 22.75 -18.77
C GLY A 372 -0.52 22.65 -18.75
N ASP A 373 0.10 23.61 -18.04
CA ASP A 373 1.56 23.78 -17.97
C ASP A 373 2.11 23.95 -16.55
N THR A 374 1.23 24.05 -15.55
CA THR A 374 1.62 24.38 -14.17
C THR A 374 1.75 23.19 -13.24
N GLY A 375 0.99 22.11 -13.44
CA GLY A 375 1.03 20.90 -12.63
C GLY A 375 1.23 19.64 -13.46
N TYR A 376 1.11 18.49 -12.83
CA TYR A 376 1.31 17.20 -13.51
C TYR A 376 0.00 16.56 -13.97
N PHE A 377 -0.86 17.34 -14.62
CA PHE A 377 -2.20 16.91 -15.05
C PHE A 377 -2.18 16.20 -16.39
N ILE A 378 -2.88 15.07 -16.50
CA ILE A 378 -3.12 14.36 -17.76
C ILE A 378 -4.60 13.99 -17.90
N ARG A 379 -5.06 13.80 -19.13
CA ARG A 379 -6.39 13.25 -19.37
C ARG A 379 -6.42 11.75 -19.06
N PRO A 380 -7.53 11.26 -18.47
CA PRO A 380 -7.79 9.83 -18.40
C PRO A 380 -7.69 9.20 -19.79
N THR A 381 -6.90 8.14 -19.91
CA THR A 381 -6.51 7.60 -21.21
C THR A 381 -7.03 6.18 -21.39
N LEU A 382 -7.54 5.89 -22.58
CA LEU A 382 -7.94 4.57 -23.04
C LEU A 382 -7.23 4.21 -24.33
N PHE A 383 -6.50 3.10 -24.29
CA PHE A 383 -5.94 2.46 -25.48
C PHE A 383 -6.81 1.29 -25.93
N THR A 384 -7.13 1.24 -27.23
CA THR A 384 -7.85 0.17 -27.91
C THR A 384 -7.00 -0.42 -29.03
N GLN A 385 -7.52 -1.44 -29.74
CA GLN A 385 -6.77 -2.18 -30.76
C GLN A 385 -5.43 -2.74 -30.24
N ALA A 386 -5.38 -3.04 -28.94
CA ALA A 386 -4.20 -3.56 -28.28
C ALA A 386 -4.23 -5.11 -28.21
N ASN A 387 -3.05 -5.67 -28.03
CA ASN A 387 -2.88 -7.08 -27.71
C ASN A 387 -1.94 -7.24 -26.50
N ASN A 388 -1.88 -8.44 -25.95
CA ASN A 388 -1.14 -8.68 -24.72
C ASN A 388 0.40 -8.59 -24.84
N ALA A 389 0.95 -8.64 -26.06
CA ALA A 389 2.40 -8.51 -26.28
C ALA A 389 2.90 -7.05 -26.24
N MET A 390 2.00 -6.08 -26.32
CA MET A 390 2.34 -4.65 -26.27
C MET A 390 2.84 -4.24 -24.87
N ARG A 391 3.79 -3.33 -24.79
CA ARG A 391 4.33 -2.82 -23.54
C ARG A 391 3.25 -2.23 -22.64
N ILE A 392 2.27 -1.52 -23.20
CA ILE A 392 1.12 -0.97 -22.46
C ILE A 392 0.25 -2.05 -21.79
N ALA A 393 0.31 -3.30 -22.25
CA ALA A 393 -0.39 -4.45 -21.67
C ALA A 393 0.45 -5.24 -20.67
N GLN A 394 1.78 -5.11 -20.69
CA GLN A 394 2.71 -5.86 -19.84
C GLN A 394 3.32 -5.04 -18.71
N GLU A 395 3.61 -3.76 -18.93
CA GLU A 395 4.29 -2.92 -17.97
C GLU A 395 3.30 -2.13 -17.10
N GLU A 396 3.62 -1.96 -15.82
CA GLU A 396 2.85 -1.16 -14.89
C GLU A 396 3.08 0.34 -15.12
N ILE A 397 2.08 1.00 -15.74
CA ILE A 397 2.12 2.45 -16.02
C ILE A 397 1.94 3.26 -14.73
N PHE A 398 1.04 2.81 -13.84
CA PHE A 398 0.70 3.42 -12.56
C PHE A 398 0.11 4.83 -12.69
N GLY A 399 -0.83 5.00 -13.61
CA GLY A 399 -1.53 6.25 -13.89
C GLY A 399 -2.92 5.97 -14.46
N PRO A 400 -3.73 7.00 -14.78
CA PRO A 400 -5.10 6.83 -15.25
C PRO A 400 -5.14 6.37 -16.72
N VAL A 401 -4.60 5.18 -16.98
CA VAL A 401 -4.40 4.61 -18.31
C VAL A 401 -4.91 3.17 -18.35
N LEU A 402 -5.91 2.93 -19.20
CA LEU A 402 -6.53 1.62 -19.43
C LEU A 402 -6.17 1.08 -20.81
N THR A 403 -5.86 -0.21 -20.89
CA THR A 403 -5.64 -0.92 -22.15
C THR A 403 -6.73 -1.96 -22.35
N SER A 404 -7.48 -1.86 -23.46
CA SER A 404 -8.54 -2.82 -23.84
C SER A 404 -8.02 -3.86 -24.80
N ILE A 405 -8.24 -5.14 -24.49
CA ILE A 405 -7.76 -6.32 -25.23
C ILE A 405 -8.96 -7.26 -25.44
N PRO A 406 -9.34 -7.59 -26.68
CA PRO A 406 -10.42 -8.51 -26.94
C PRO A 406 -10.00 -9.97 -26.73
N PHE A 407 -10.99 -10.82 -26.38
CA PHE A 407 -10.86 -12.27 -26.38
C PHE A 407 -12.11 -12.94 -26.97
N ALA A 408 -11.94 -14.15 -27.52
CA ALA A 408 -13.02 -14.90 -28.18
C ALA A 408 -13.49 -16.13 -27.38
N SER A 409 -12.73 -16.58 -26.40
CA SER A 409 -13.06 -17.77 -25.61
C SER A 409 -12.56 -17.67 -24.15
N GLU A 410 -13.14 -18.50 -23.27
CA GLU A 410 -12.73 -18.61 -21.87
C GLU A 410 -11.24 -18.97 -21.72
N ASP A 411 -10.76 -19.91 -22.53
CA ASP A 411 -9.34 -20.32 -22.49
C ASP A 411 -8.40 -19.19 -22.90
N GLN A 412 -8.77 -18.43 -23.95
CA GLN A 412 -7.98 -17.28 -24.41
C GLN A 412 -7.98 -16.17 -23.34
N ALA A 413 -9.11 -15.87 -22.70
CA ALA A 413 -9.20 -14.89 -21.63
C ALA A 413 -8.28 -15.27 -20.47
N LEU A 414 -8.30 -16.53 -20.05
CA LEU A 414 -7.44 -17.05 -18.98
C LEU A 414 -5.96 -16.97 -19.36
N GLN A 415 -5.60 -17.36 -20.59
CA GLN A 415 -4.24 -17.26 -21.09
C GLN A 415 -3.74 -15.81 -21.04
N ILE A 416 -4.49 -14.86 -21.58
CA ILE A 416 -4.13 -13.43 -21.58
C ILE A 416 -4.06 -12.91 -20.15
N ALA A 417 -4.99 -13.28 -19.25
CA ALA A 417 -5.01 -12.83 -17.87
C ALA A 417 -3.72 -13.23 -17.13
N ASN A 418 -3.27 -14.48 -17.31
CA ASN A 418 -2.11 -15.04 -16.62
C ASN A 418 -0.76 -14.72 -17.29
N ASP A 419 -0.77 -14.33 -18.58
CA ASP A 419 0.45 -13.98 -19.34
C ASP A 419 0.95 -12.57 -18.98
N THR A 420 1.48 -12.45 -17.78
CA THR A 420 2.11 -11.28 -17.20
C THR A 420 3.04 -11.71 -16.05
N PRO A 421 4.13 -10.99 -15.77
CA PRO A 421 4.97 -11.26 -14.60
C PRO A 421 4.26 -10.98 -13.26
N TYR A 422 3.14 -10.28 -13.28
CA TYR A 422 2.39 -9.86 -12.09
C TYR A 422 1.26 -10.83 -11.72
N GLY A 423 0.75 -10.70 -10.51
CA GLY A 423 -0.37 -11.49 -10.00
C GLY A 423 -0.92 -10.90 -8.70
N LEU A 424 -1.24 -9.59 -8.66
CA LEU A 424 -1.80 -8.97 -7.45
C LEU A 424 -3.30 -9.21 -7.35
N THR A 425 -4.08 -8.66 -8.29
CA THR A 425 -5.53 -8.79 -8.30
C THR A 425 -6.05 -9.22 -9.67
N ALA A 426 -7.27 -9.78 -9.68
CA ALA A 426 -8.07 -9.96 -10.89
C ALA A 426 -9.56 -9.69 -10.58
N TYR A 427 -10.28 -9.21 -11.58
CA TYR A 427 -11.71 -8.89 -11.48
C TYR A 427 -12.45 -9.63 -12.60
N LEU A 428 -13.42 -10.46 -12.24
CA LEU A 428 -14.17 -11.29 -13.18
C LEU A 428 -15.64 -10.90 -13.19
N TRP A 429 -16.18 -10.63 -14.38
CA TRP A 429 -17.57 -10.29 -14.59
C TRP A 429 -18.25 -11.33 -15.47
N THR A 430 -19.12 -12.16 -14.91
CA THR A 430 -19.95 -13.19 -15.56
C THR A 430 -21.10 -13.57 -14.66
N ASN A 431 -22.24 -13.93 -15.24
CA ASN A 431 -23.39 -14.47 -14.51
C ASN A 431 -23.40 -16.02 -14.48
N ASP A 432 -22.44 -16.69 -15.16
CA ASP A 432 -22.26 -18.13 -15.08
C ASP A 432 -21.38 -18.50 -13.86
N LEU A 433 -22.03 -19.01 -12.81
CA LEU A 433 -21.35 -19.46 -11.59
C LEU A 433 -20.31 -20.57 -11.89
N THR A 434 -20.62 -21.46 -12.81
CA THR A 434 -19.72 -22.59 -13.14
C THR A 434 -18.46 -22.10 -13.85
N ARG A 435 -18.61 -21.13 -14.77
CA ARG A 435 -17.49 -20.41 -15.37
C ARG A 435 -16.66 -19.70 -14.31
N ALA A 436 -17.32 -18.97 -13.41
CA ALA A 436 -16.64 -18.24 -12.34
C ALA A 436 -15.76 -19.17 -11.47
N LEU A 437 -16.29 -20.31 -11.05
CA LEU A 437 -15.55 -21.29 -10.25
C LEU A 437 -14.35 -21.87 -11.03
N ARG A 438 -14.54 -22.29 -12.28
CA ARG A 438 -13.43 -22.84 -13.11
C ARG A 438 -12.35 -21.79 -13.36
N PHE A 439 -12.76 -20.54 -13.63
CA PHE A 439 -11.85 -19.46 -13.99
C PHE A 439 -11.02 -19.01 -12.78
N THR A 440 -11.66 -18.81 -11.64
CA THR A 440 -10.98 -18.37 -10.41
C THR A 440 -9.99 -19.40 -9.87
N ASP A 441 -10.23 -20.70 -10.09
CA ASP A 441 -9.30 -21.79 -9.73
C ASP A 441 -7.98 -21.72 -10.51
N LYS A 442 -8.00 -21.17 -11.73
CA LYS A 442 -6.85 -21.13 -12.65
C LYS A 442 -6.19 -19.75 -12.77
N LEU A 443 -6.83 -18.69 -12.26
CA LEU A 443 -6.28 -17.34 -12.28
C LEU A 443 -5.08 -17.22 -11.34
N GLU A 444 -3.97 -16.73 -11.86
CA GLU A 444 -2.72 -16.51 -11.13
C GLU A 444 -2.71 -15.11 -10.50
N ALA A 445 -3.64 -14.87 -9.57
CA ALA A 445 -3.73 -13.64 -8.80
C ALA A 445 -3.90 -13.97 -7.31
N GLY A 446 -3.34 -13.15 -6.44
CA GLY A 446 -3.46 -13.34 -5.00
C GLY A 446 -4.84 -12.99 -4.46
N MET A 447 -5.57 -12.11 -5.16
CA MET A 447 -6.92 -11.67 -4.81
C MET A 447 -7.80 -11.62 -6.04
N ILE A 448 -9.00 -12.19 -5.96
CA ILE A 448 -9.95 -12.24 -7.08
C ILE A 448 -11.32 -11.80 -6.58
N TRP A 449 -11.94 -10.86 -7.29
CA TRP A 449 -13.33 -10.47 -7.08
C TRP A 449 -14.20 -10.87 -8.26
N VAL A 450 -15.33 -11.48 -7.99
CA VAL A 450 -16.33 -11.87 -9.00
C VAL A 450 -17.54 -10.95 -8.86
N ASN A 451 -17.94 -10.30 -9.95
CA ASN A 451 -19.05 -9.34 -10.03
C ASN A 451 -18.96 -8.21 -8.99
N SER A 452 -17.72 -7.81 -8.67
CA SER A 452 -17.41 -6.80 -7.67
C SER A 452 -16.11 -6.08 -8.01
N GLU A 453 -15.92 -4.96 -7.37
CA GLU A 453 -14.66 -4.21 -7.33
C GLU A 453 -13.81 -4.64 -6.11
N ASN A 454 -12.70 -3.96 -5.86
CA ASN A 454 -11.85 -4.18 -4.69
C ASN A 454 -12.56 -3.77 -3.38
N VAL A 455 -13.50 -4.60 -2.95
CA VAL A 455 -14.14 -4.47 -1.64
C VAL A 455 -13.26 -5.15 -0.60
N ARG A 456 -12.59 -4.31 0.21
CA ARG A 456 -11.66 -4.79 1.21
C ARG A 456 -12.36 -5.30 2.46
N HIS A 457 -11.92 -6.44 2.94
CA HIS A 457 -12.31 -7.02 4.21
C HIS A 457 -11.06 -7.33 5.04
N LEU A 458 -10.86 -6.64 6.17
CA LEU A 458 -9.62 -6.70 6.96
C LEU A 458 -9.22 -8.10 7.44
N PRO A 459 -10.16 -9.02 7.79
CA PRO A 459 -9.81 -10.40 8.16
C PRO A 459 -9.30 -11.28 7.02
N THR A 460 -9.50 -10.90 5.75
CA THR A 460 -9.10 -11.75 4.62
C THR A 460 -7.66 -11.49 4.17
N PRO A 461 -6.97 -12.50 3.60
CA PRO A 461 -5.60 -12.33 3.14
C PRO A 461 -5.54 -11.34 1.98
N PHE A 462 -4.60 -10.42 2.05
CA PHE A 462 -4.30 -9.44 1.01
C PHE A 462 -2.85 -9.60 0.58
N GLY A 463 -2.58 -9.73 -0.73
CA GLY A 463 -1.23 -9.82 -1.26
C GLY A 463 -1.15 -10.56 -2.58
N GLY A 464 -0.09 -10.30 -3.32
CA GLY A 464 0.13 -10.84 -4.66
C GLY A 464 0.87 -12.17 -4.70
N VAL A 465 0.86 -12.78 -5.89
CA VAL A 465 1.73 -13.89 -6.30
C VAL A 465 2.69 -13.39 -7.39
N LYS A 466 3.62 -14.21 -7.85
CA LYS A 466 4.62 -13.85 -8.87
C LYS A 466 5.43 -12.61 -8.41
N ALA A 467 5.63 -11.64 -9.32
CA ALA A 467 6.36 -10.41 -9.03
C ALA A 467 5.53 -9.35 -8.27
N SER A 468 4.29 -9.66 -7.88
CA SER A 468 3.41 -8.74 -7.15
C SER A 468 3.52 -8.83 -5.63
N GLY A 469 4.27 -9.77 -5.07
CA GLY A 469 4.51 -9.74 -3.63
C GLY A 469 4.95 -11.06 -3.01
N ILE A 470 5.30 -10.94 -1.71
CA ILE A 470 5.68 -12.06 -0.83
C ILE A 470 4.95 -11.87 0.49
N GLY A 471 4.28 -12.91 0.96
CA GLY A 471 3.48 -12.87 2.19
C GLY A 471 2.05 -12.39 1.97
N ARG A 472 1.31 -12.22 3.06
CA ARG A 472 -0.07 -11.72 3.06
C ARG A 472 -0.28 -10.78 4.24
N ASP A 473 -1.00 -9.68 3.99
CA ASP A 473 -1.56 -8.82 5.02
C ASP A 473 -2.99 -9.24 5.38
N GLY A 474 -3.50 -8.67 6.45
CA GLY A 474 -4.86 -8.89 6.93
C GLY A 474 -4.97 -10.08 7.87
N GLY A 475 -5.97 -10.04 8.74
CA GLY A 475 -6.25 -11.12 9.67
C GLY A 475 -5.03 -11.65 10.41
N ASP A 476 -4.99 -12.96 10.57
CA ASP A 476 -3.90 -13.67 11.23
C ASP A 476 -2.61 -13.70 10.41
N TRP A 477 -2.70 -13.55 9.06
CA TRP A 477 -1.52 -13.54 8.17
C TRP A 477 -0.55 -12.39 8.50
N SER A 478 -1.05 -11.22 8.93
CA SER A 478 -0.18 -10.16 9.41
C SER A 478 0.63 -10.58 10.65
N PHE A 479 0.04 -11.32 11.58
CA PHE A 479 0.77 -11.84 12.73
C PHE A 479 1.77 -12.96 12.37
N GLU A 480 1.50 -13.75 11.34
CA GLU A 480 2.48 -14.74 10.82
C GLU A 480 3.76 -14.04 10.36
N PHE A 481 3.67 -12.83 9.83
CA PHE A 481 4.84 -12.05 9.44
C PHE A 481 5.57 -11.41 10.64
N TYR A 482 4.84 -10.78 11.57
CA TYR A 482 5.44 -10.02 12.68
C TYR A 482 5.78 -10.87 13.90
N MET A 483 5.48 -12.15 13.91
CA MET A 483 5.70 -13.03 15.05
C MET A 483 6.43 -14.32 14.65
N GLU A 484 7.12 -14.92 15.61
CA GLU A 484 7.75 -16.24 15.50
C GLU A 484 6.96 -17.28 16.28
N GLN A 485 6.80 -18.47 15.71
CA GLN A 485 6.27 -19.61 16.42
C GLN A 485 7.33 -20.25 17.31
N LYS A 486 6.97 -20.52 18.56
CA LYS A 486 7.81 -21.22 19.54
C LYS A 486 7.13 -22.51 19.95
N HIS A 487 7.86 -23.62 19.92
CA HIS A 487 7.44 -24.91 20.50
C HIS A 487 7.98 -25.05 21.92
N ILE A 488 7.14 -25.49 22.83
CA ILE A 488 7.48 -25.80 24.24
C ILE A 488 7.00 -27.20 24.53
N GLY A 489 7.91 -28.10 24.92
CA GLY A 489 7.59 -29.46 25.29
C GLY A 489 7.76 -29.67 26.80
N PHE A 490 6.71 -30.14 27.47
CA PHE A 490 6.75 -30.54 28.86
C PHE A 490 6.67 -32.06 28.96
N ALA A 491 7.65 -32.72 29.62
CA ALA A 491 7.58 -34.14 29.88
C ALA A 491 6.45 -34.42 30.88
N THR A 492 5.49 -35.26 30.50
CA THR A 492 4.35 -35.67 31.33
C THR A 492 4.57 -37.05 31.94
N GLY A 493 5.70 -37.69 31.60
CA GLY A 493 6.13 -38.99 32.15
C GLY A 493 7.59 -39.26 31.80
N ALA A 494 8.14 -40.31 32.39
CA ALA A 494 9.49 -40.75 32.07
C ALA A 494 9.57 -41.28 30.64
N HIS A 495 10.55 -40.80 29.88
CA HIS A 495 10.91 -41.33 28.55
C HIS A 495 12.39 -41.73 28.55
N LYS A 496 12.74 -42.64 27.67
CA LYS A 496 14.12 -43.14 27.57
C LYS A 496 15.04 -42.03 27.06
N ILE A 497 16.04 -41.69 27.86
CA ILE A 497 17.15 -40.81 27.45
C ILE A 497 18.37 -41.72 27.22
N SER A 498 18.99 -41.61 26.02
CA SER A 498 20.21 -42.38 25.72
C SER A 498 21.37 -41.91 26.60
N ARG A 499 22.03 -42.85 27.25
CA ARG A 499 23.20 -42.60 28.09
C ARG A 499 24.46 -42.72 27.23
N LEU A 500 25.31 -41.71 27.27
CA LEU A 500 26.60 -41.67 26.60
C LEU A 500 27.73 -41.82 27.64
N GLY A 501 28.84 -42.47 27.27
CA GLY A 501 30.03 -42.61 28.13
C GLY A 501 29.86 -43.60 29.29
N VAL A 502 28.93 -44.54 29.17
CA VAL A 502 28.68 -45.61 30.18
C VAL A 502 28.71 -46.99 29.55
#